data_d1429572052f0c05a38087ee988e6ac9
#
_entry.id   d1429572052f0c05a38087ee988e6ac9
#
_cell.length_a   1.000
_cell.length_b   1.000
_cell.length_c   1.000
_cell.angle_alpha   90.00
_cell.angle_beta   90.00
_cell.angle_gamma   90.00
#
_symmetry.space_group_name_H-M   'P 1'
#
loop_
_entity.id
_entity.type
_entity.pdbx_description
1 polymer ?
#
loop_
_entity_poly.entity_id
_entity_poly.type
_entity_poly.pdbx_seq_one_letter_code
_entity_poly.pdbx_strand_id
1 'polypeptide(L)'
;MARSFRISPRDVRSVMLTVVAVAAGSGFAGSGAGAATSGPASIPFLAHQALYELSLAKSRGSNAINSARGRILYNFTGSACEGYTSEFRQVSELDSGEGKVTLSDLRSTSWEDGAGKSYRFKIETRMNDTDSSPVDGVAERTGDRVTVKLKQPVSKTFTLDGSTVFPTEQIERIIAAAREGKSVLELTVYDGSDNGEKVYNTLSVIGQPIPGDRTVAAPDPSTANDVMKSLRRWPVTVSYYDRDAKSTDGEQTPVYSMSFELFENGVSRALVLDYNDFVISGELGKFDVKDTKPCK
;
A
#
# COMPACT_ATOMS: atom_id res chain seq x y z
N MET A 1 33.40 7.91 -21.06
CA MET A 1 33.19 6.50 -20.76
C MET A 1 31.76 6.39 -20.20
N ALA A 2 30.80 6.00 -21.03
CA ALA A 2 29.41 5.88 -20.64
C ALA A 2 29.22 4.57 -19.88
N ARG A 3 28.90 4.64 -18.59
CA ARG A 3 28.43 3.46 -17.83
C ARG A 3 27.01 3.14 -18.27
N SER A 4 26.86 2.06 -19.02
CA SER A 4 25.57 1.46 -19.33
C SER A 4 24.93 0.98 -18.02
N PHE A 5 23.95 1.71 -17.51
CA PHE A 5 23.09 1.28 -16.44
C PHE A 5 22.13 0.24 -17.04
N ARG A 6 22.43 -1.04 -16.84
CA ARG A 6 21.49 -2.12 -17.13
C ARG A 6 20.47 -2.11 -16.00
N ILE A 7 19.20 -1.85 -16.30
CA ILE A 7 18.09 -2.14 -15.38
C ILE A 7 18.19 -3.64 -15.09
N SER A 8 18.60 -3.97 -13.87
CA SER A 8 18.62 -5.34 -13.42
C SER A 8 17.18 -5.84 -13.26
N PRO A 9 16.88 -7.10 -13.58
CA PRO A 9 15.59 -7.70 -13.22
C PRO A 9 15.25 -7.61 -11.72
N ARG A 10 16.26 -7.30 -10.89
CA ARG A 10 16.09 -7.02 -9.46
C ARG A 10 15.35 -5.71 -9.20
N ASP A 11 15.60 -4.67 -10.01
CA ASP A 11 15.04 -3.33 -9.78
C ASP A 11 13.52 -3.30 -10.05
N VAL A 12 13.05 -4.11 -11.00
CA VAL A 12 11.61 -4.26 -11.28
C VAL A 12 10.90 -5.16 -10.25
N ARG A 13 11.64 -6.05 -9.56
CA ARG A 13 11.08 -6.93 -8.52
C ARG A 13 10.77 -6.21 -7.21
N SER A 14 11.57 -5.18 -6.84
CA SER A 14 11.42 -4.44 -5.58
C SER A 14 10.23 -3.49 -5.52
N VAL A 15 9.57 -3.23 -6.64
CA VAL A 15 8.72 -2.04 -6.77
C VAL A 15 7.23 -2.37 -6.74
N MET A 16 6.84 -3.62 -6.54
CA MET A 16 5.45 -4.02 -6.68
C MET A 16 4.86 -4.62 -5.42
N LEU A 17 4.74 -3.86 -4.38
CA LEU A 17 3.70 -4.05 -3.37
C LEU A 17 3.80 -2.99 -2.30
N THR A 18 2.84 -2.21 -2.18
CA THR A 18 2.29 -1.86 -0.88
C THR A 18 1.31 -0.73 -1.01
N VAL A 19 0.13 -1.00 -0.65
CA VAL A 19 -0.80 -0.01 -0.19
C VAL A 19 -0.73 -0.12 1.32
N VAL A 20 -0.28 0.95 1.98
CA VAL A 20 -0.61 1.19 3.37
C VAL A 20 0.48 1.33 4.43
N ALA A 21 0.57 2.34 5.16
CA ALA A 21 0.48 2.90 6.38
C ALA A 21 1.34 3.38 7.45
N VAL A 22 1.01 4.08 8.50
CA VAL A 22 1.88 4.93 9.30
C VAL A 22 1.52 5.26 10.72
N ALA A 23 2.39 5.47 11.68
CA ALA A 23 2.38 6.50 12.73
C ALA A 23 3.50 6.43 13.76
N ALA A 24 3.91 7.53 14.32
CA ALA A 24 4.61 7.63 15.60
C ALA A 24 3.95 8.72 16.46
N GLY A 25 3.83 8.48 17.75
CA GLY A 25 3.38 9.47 18.73
C GLY A 25 4.34 9.55 19.89
N SER A 26 4.78 10.77 20.23
CA SER A 26 5.59 11.07 21.41
C SER A 26 4.67 11.38 22.58
N GLY A 27 4.87 10.72 23.72
CA GLY A 27 4.09 10.90 24.93
C GLY A 27 4.46 12.16 25.71
N PHE A 28 3.45 12.84 26.26
CA PHE A 28 3.58 13.72 27.43
C PHE A 28 2.71 13.14 28.56
N ALA A 29 3.33 12.89 29.68
CA ALA A 29 2.66 12.47 30.88
C ALA A 29 1.99 13.68 31.55
N GLY A 30 0.67 13.67 31.62
CA GLY A 30 -0.14 14.60 32.40
C GLY A 30 -1.16 13.82 33.21
N SER A 31 -1.02 13.82 34.54
CA SER A 31 -1.98 13.23 35.47
C SER A 31 -3.26 14.06 35.51
N GLY A 32 -4.39 13.49 35.12
CA GLY A 32 -5.72 14.09 35.19
C GLY A 32 -6.79 13.02 35.27
N ALA A 33 -7.74 13.19 36.19
CA ALA A 33 -8.77 12.28 36.61
C ALA A 33 -9.57 11.63 35.44
N GLY A 34 -9.95 10.36 35.69
CA GLY A 34 -10.60 9.47 34.71
C GLY A 34 -11.91 9.97 34.12
N ALA A 35 -11.86 10.38 32.88
CA ALA A 35 -12.95 10.19 31.96
C ALA A 35 -12.61 8.94 31.12
N ALA A 36 -13.51 7.99 31.02
CA ALA A 36 -13.35 6.86 30.13
C ALA A 36 -13.19 7.38 28.71
N THR A 37 -11.94 7.47 28.25
CA THR A 37 -11.63 7.78 26.87
C THR A 37 -12.10 6.61 26.03
N SER A 38 -13.23 6.80 25.34
CA SER A 38 -13.55 5.96 24.19
C SER A 38 -12.32 5.96 23.29
N GLY A 39 -11.68 4.80 23.12
CA GLY A 39 -10.58 4.64 22.18
C GLY A 39 -10.99 5.19 20.79
N PRO A 40 -10.04 5.55 19.93
CA PRO A 40 -10.37 6.04 18.60
C PRO A 40 -11.33 5.06 17.95
N ALA A 41 -12.48 5.57 17.49
CA ALA A 41 -13.51 4.76 16.86
C ALA A 41 -12.86 4.00 15.70
N SER A 42 -12.95 2.68 15.70
CA SER A 42 -12.41 1.85 14.63
C SER A 42 -12.98 2.32 13.29
N ILE A 43 -12.12 2.37 12.27
CA ILE A 43 -12.56 2.75 10.93
C ILE A 43 -13.39 1.61 10.37
N PRO A 44 -14.65 1.84 9.96
CA PRO A 44 -15.47 0.82 9.34
C PRO A 44 -14.99 0.61 7.90
N PHE A 45 -13.98 -0.23 7.71
CA PHE A 45 -13.51 -0.59 6.39
C PHE A 45 -14.62 -1.28 5.58
N LEU A 46 -14.79 -0.87 4.33
CA LEU A 46 -15.74 -1.45 3.41
C LEU A 46 -15.16 -2.67 2.72
N ALA A 47 -15.80 -3.83 2.87
CA ALA A 47 -15.47 -4.99 2.06
C ALA A 47 -15.86 -4.73 0.61
N HIS A 48 -14.91 -4.90 -0.31
CA HIS A 48 -15.13 -4.57 -1.72
C HIS A 48 -14.19 -5.34 -2.65
N GLN A 49 -14.56 -5.35 -3.91
CA GLN A 49 -13.69 -5.73 -5.01
C GLN A 49 -13.55 -4.55 -5.97
N ALA A 50 -12.31 -4.25 -6.35
CA ALA A 50 -11.98 -3.17 -7.26
C ALA A 50 -11.08 -3.68 -8.39
N LEU A 51 -11.39 -3.26 -9.63
CA LEU A 51 -10.55 -3.50 -10.81
C LEU A 51 -10.07 -2.16 -11.33
N TYR A 52 -8.75 -2.00 -11.38
CA TYR A 52 -8.12 -0.81 -11.96
C TYR A 52 -7.48 -1.16 -13.30
N GLU A 53 -7.74 -0.34 -14.31
CA GLU A 53 -7.05 -0.38 -15.60
C GLU A 53 -5.79 0.47 -15.52
N LEU A 54 -4.65 -0.09 -15.88
CA LEU A 54 -3.35 0.56 -15.79
C LEU A 54 -2.88 1.04 -17.16
N SER A 55 -2.34 2.26 -17.20
CA SER A 55 -1.73 2.84 -18.39
C SER A 55 -0.54 3.71 -18.05
N LEU A 56 0.40 3.88 -19.00
CA LEU A 56 1.54 4.77 -18.85
C LEU A 56 1.05 6.22 -18.82
N ALA A 57 1.27 6.90 -17.70
CA ALA A 57 0.97 8.34 -17.57
C ALA A 57 2.17 9.20 -17.97
N LYS A 58 3.39 8.76 -17.65
CA LYS A 58 4.61 9.53 -17.94
C LYS A 58 5.81 8.59 -17.99
N SER A 59 6.76 8.87 -18.89
CA SER A 59 8.09 8.26 -18.93
C SER A 59 9.14 9.33 -18.72
N ARG A 60 10.23 9.00 -18.03
CA ARG A 60 11.31 9.93 -17.66
C ARG A 60 12.68 9.28 -17.95
N GLY A 61 13.71 10.11 -18.13
CA GLY A 61 15.09 9.65 -18.23
C GLY A 61 15.47 9.00 -19.57
N SER A 62 16.65 8.40 -19.60
CA SER A 62 17.25 7.77 -20.80
C SER A 62 16.73 6.34 -21.06
N ASN A 63 16.11 5.70 -20.06
CA ASN A 63 15.53 4.36 -20.18
C ASN A 63 14.01 4.47 -20.33
N ALA A 64 13.57 5.29 -21.29
CA ALA A 64 12.16 5.58 -21.48
C ALA A 64 11.33 4.30 -21.71
N ILE A 65 10.25 4.15 -20.94
CA ILE A 65 9.20 3.17 -21.23
C ILE A 65 8.33 3.76 -22.34
N ASN A 66 8.13 3.01 -23.43
CA ASN A 66 7.32 3.42 -24.57
C ASN A 66 5.83 3.25 -24.29
N SER A 67 5.47 2.15 -23.64
CA SER A 67 4.10 1.90 -23.21
C SER A 67 4.07 1.05 -21.94
N ALA A 68 3.03 1.24 -21.16
CA ALA A 68 2.68 0.39 -20.03
C ALA A 68 1.18 0.17 -20.04
N ARG A 69 0.75 -1.07 -19.87
CA ARG A 69 -0.67 -1.43 -19.74
C ARG A 69 -0.82 -2.58 -18.77
N GLY A 70 -1.95 -2.66 -18.12
CA GLY A 70 -2.19 -3.75 -17.18
C GLY A 70 -3.48 -3.58 -16.40
N ARG A 71 -3.61 -4.40 -15.37
CA ARG A 71 -4.76 -4.40 -14.46
C ARG A 71 -4.34 -4.72 -13.05
N ILE A 72 -4.99 -4.08 -12.10
CA ILE A 72 -4.99 -4.49 -10.70
C ILE A 72 -6.38 -5.01 -10.36
N LEU A 73 -6.46 -6.25 -9.87
CA LEU A 73 -7.63 -6.77 -9.18
C LEU A 73 -7.32 -6.75 -7.68
N TYR A 74 -8.14 -6.05 -6.92
CA TYR A 74 -8.05 -5.95 -5.47
C TYR A 74 -9.35 -6.42 -4.83
N ASN A 75 -9.25 -7.37 -3.92
CA ASN A 75 -10.37 -7.89 -3.15
C ASN A 75 -10.05 -7.74 -1.66
N PHE A 76 -10.86 -6.97 -0.95
CA PHE A 76 -10.70 -6.69 0.47
C PHE A 76 -11.95 -7.13 1.22
N THR A 77 -11.79 -7.97 2.23
CA THR A 77 -12.88 -8.55 3.00
C THR A 77 -12.54 -8.66 4.48
N GLY A 78 -13.53 -8.95 5.30
CA GLY A 78 -13.37 -9.13 6.73
C GLY A 78 -13.86 -7.95 7.55
N SER A 79 -13.53 -7.96 8.82
CA SER A 79 -13.95 -6.96 9.81
C SER A 79 -12.93 -6.84 10.94
N ALA A 80 -13.08 -5.84 11.80
CA ALA A 80 -12.23 -5.68 12.98
C ALA A 80 -12.25 -6.89 13.92
N CYS A 81 -13.33 -7.70 13.89
CA CYS A 81 -13.49 -8.88 14.75
C CYS A 81 -12.89 -10.16 14.14
N GLU A 82 -12.96 -10.31 12.82
CA GLU A 82 -12.49 -11.51 12.12
C GLU A 82 -11.08 -11.32 11.53
N GLY A 83 -10.58 -10.10 11.56
CA GLY A 83 -9.41 -9.66 10.80
C GLY A 83 -9.78 -9.34 9.35
N TYR A 84 -8.83 -8.78 8.63
CA TYR A 84 -8.98 -8.31 7.26
C TYR A 84 -8.17 -9.17 6.30
N THR A 85 -8.79 -9.62 5.23
CA THR A 85 -8.12 -10.34 4.14
C THR A 85 -8.01 -9.45 2.93
N SER A 86 -6.81 -9.37 2.38
CA SER A 86 -6.51 -8.67 1.14
C SER A 86 -5.98 -9.67 0.10
N GLU A 87 -6.62 -9.70 -1.06
CA GLU A 87 -6.14 -10.43 -2.24
C GLU A 87 -5.86 -9.41 -3.33
N PHE A 88 -4.62 -9.38 -3.77
CA PHE A 88 -4.13 -8.44 -4.77
C PHE A 88 -3.53 -9.21 -5.93
N ARG A 89 -3.90 -8.86 -7.16
CA ARG A 89 -3.23 -9.34 -8.36
C ARG A 89 -3.01 -8.19 -9.31
N GLN A 90 -1.76 -8.00 -9.72
CA GLN A 90 -1.40 -7.06 -10.76
C GLN A 90 -0.78 -7.81 -11.94
N VAL A 91 -1.36 -7.64 -13.11
CA VAL A 91 -0.77 -8.06 -14.38
C VAL A 91 -0.43 -6.81 -15.16
N SER A 92 0.83 -6.69 -15.59
CA SER A 92 1.29 -5.54 -16.36
C SER A 92 2.26 -5.95 -17.46
N GLU A 93 2.19 -5.23 -18.56
CA GLU A 93 3.08 -5.30 -19.69
C GLU A 93 3.78 -3.95 -19.84
N LEU A 94 5.10 -3.98 -19.88
CA LEU A 94 5.97 -2.82 -20.04
C LEU A 94 6.79 -2.99 -21.31
N ASP A 95 6.67 -2.06 -22.26
CA ASP A 95 7.50 -1.99 -23.46
C ASP A 95 8.57 -0.90 -23.29
N SER A 96 9.82 -1.33 -23.23
CA SER A 96 10.99 -0.44 -23.16
C SER A 96 11.61 -0.16 -24.53
N GLY A 97 10.94 -0.49 -25.61
CA GLY A 97 11.43 -0.32 -27.00
C GLY A 97 12.34 -1.45 -27.47
N GLU A 98 12.71 -1.40 -28.75
CA GLU A 98 13.56 -2.41 -29.40
C GLU A 98 13.06 -3.86 -29.25
N GLY A 99 11.73 -4.05 -29.15
CA GLY A 99 11.12 -5.38 -28.97
C GLY A 99 11.28 -5.97 -27.56
N LYS A 100 11.70 -5.17 -26.60
CA LYS A 100 11.87 -5.61 -25.19
C LYS A 100 10.58 -5.39 -24.41
N VAL A 101 9.72 -6.38 -24.42
CA VAL A 101 8.49 -6.40 -23.63
C VAL A 101 8.72 -7.23 -22.36
N THR A 102 8.34 -6.65 -21.22
CA THR A 102 8.33 -7.34 -19.91
C THR A 102 6.90 -7.55 -19.47
N LEU A 103 6.51 -8.79 -19.27
CA LEU A 103 5.24 -9.20 -18.68
C LEU A 103 5.45 -9.55 -17.21
N SER A 104 4.64 -8.98 -16.32
CA SER A 104 4.65 -9.27 -14.90
C SER A 104 3.27 -9.70 -14.42
N ASP A 105 3.19 -10.79 -13.63
CA ASP A 105 2.01 -11.23 -12.88
C ASP A 105 2.41 -11.34 -11.40
N LEU A 106 1.98 -10.38 -10.61
CA LEU A 106 2.19 -10.34 -9.17
C LEU A 106 0.89 -10.71 -8.47
N ARG A 107 1.00 -11.60 -7.51
CA ARG A 107 -0.10 -12.03 -6.63
C ARG A 107 0.31 -11.92 -5.18
N SER A 108 -0.54 -11.32 -4.39
CA SER A 108 -0.38 -11.25 -2.94
C SER A 108 -1.69 -11.61 -2.27
N THR A 109 -1.59 -12.44 -1.24
CA THR A 109 -2.68 -12.71 -0.32
C THR A 109 -2.18 -12.45 1.09
N SER A 110 -2.93 -11.67 1.84
CA SER A 110 -2.61 -11.39 3.23
C SER A 110 -3.84 -11.45 4.13
N TRP A 111 -3.59 -11.71 5.39
CA TRP A 111 -4.57 -11.57 6.45
C TRP A 111 -3.93 -10.80 7.61
N GLU A 112 -4.66 -9.82 8.12
CA GLU A 112 -4.23 -8.98 9.23
C GLU A 112 -5.28 -9.00 10.34
N ASP A 113 -4.85 -9.26 11.56
CA ASP A 113 -5.70 -9.18 12.75
C ASP A 113 -6.28 -7.77 12.91
N GLY A 114 -7.55 -7.66 13.27
CA GLY A 114 -8.23 -6.36 13.38
C GLY A 114 -7.67 -5.42 14.46
N ALA A 115 -6.84 -5.94 15.38
CA ALA A 115 -6.10 -5.14 16.35
C ALA A 115 -4.60 -5.00 15.99
N GLY A 116 -4.19 -5.38 14.77
CA GLY A 116 -2.81 -5.29 14.28
C GLY A 116 -1.83 -6.19 15.03
N LYS A 117 -2.28 -7.27 15.65
CA LYS A 117 -1.42 -8.18 16.42
C LYS A 117 -0.73 -9.23 15.59
N SER A 118 -1.31 -9.61 14.46
CA SER A 118 -0.78 -10.64 13.57
C SER A 118 -1.00 -10.26 12.11
N TYR A 119 0.00 -10.51 11.29
CA TYR A 119 -0.03 -10.31 9.85
C TYR A 119 0.54 -11.54 9.15
N ARG A 120 -0.23 -12.16 8.28
CA ARG A 120 0.17 -13.32 7.47
C ARG A 120 0.15 -12.91 6.02
N PHE A 121 1.17 -13.33 5.26
CA PHE A 121 1.30 -12.93 3.87
C PHE A 121 1.91 -14.02 3.01
N LYS A 122 1.47 -14.05 1.77
CA LYS A 122 2.05 -14.85 0.69
C LYS A 122 2.10 -14.02 -0.58
N ILE A 123 3.29 -13.95 -1.21
CA ILE A 123 3.55 -13.15 -2.39
C ILE A 123 4.19 -14.04 -3.45
N GLU A 124 3.68 -14.00 -4.66
CA GLU A 124 4.17 -14.73 -5.82
C GLU A 124 4.33 -13.76 -6.99
N THR A 125 5.46 -13.81 -7.66
CA THR A 125 5.73 -12.98 -8.83
C THR A 125 6.20 -13.83 -9.98
N ARG A 126 5.62 -13.65 -11.16
CA ARG A 126 6.07 -14.24 -12.42
C ARG A 126 6.49 -13.11 -13.35
N MET A 127 7.66 -13.24 -13.96
CA MET A 127 8.16 -12.30 -14.97
C MET A 127 8.60 -13.05 -16.22
N ASN A 128 8.00 -12.74 -17.37
CA ASN A 128 8.31 -13.37 -18.66
C ASN A 128 8.37 -14.90 -18.55
N ASP A 129 7.31 -15.53 -18.02
CA ASP A 129 7.18 -16.97 -17.78
C ASP A 129 8.19 -17.59 -16.77
N THR A 130 8.96 -16.75 -16.08
CA THR A 130 9.86 -17.20 -15.01
C THR A 130 9.25 -16.88 -13.65
N ASP A 131 9.01 -17.89 -12.84
CA ASP A 131 8.55 -17.71 -11.46
C ASP A 131 9.71 -17.26 -10.58
N SER A 132 9.48 -16.24 -9.75
CA SER A 132 10.38 -15.96 -8.62
C SER A 132 10.06 -16.93 -7.46
N SER A 133 11.02 -17.09 -6.56
CA SER A 133 10.73 -17.77 -5.30
C SER A 133 9.63 -17.02 -4.57
N PRO A 134 8.57 -17.72 -4.12
CA PRO A 134 7.50 -17.06 -3.36
C PRO A 134 8.03 -16.54 -2.02
N VAL A 135 7.36 -15.53 -1.49
CA VAL A 135 7.56 -15.06 -0.12
C VAL A 135 6.37 -15.50 0.72
N ASP A 136 6.60 -16.21 1.81
CA ASP A 136 5.58 -16.68 2.75
C ASP A 136 6.07 -16.43 4.17
N GLY A 137 5.26 -15.78 4.98
CA GLY A 137 5.63 -15.48 6.35
C GLY A 137 4.47 -15.04 7.23
N VAL A 138 4.83 -14.90 8.50
CA VAL A 138 3.95 -14.34 9.52
C VAL A 138 4.72 -13.37 10.39
N ALA A 139 4.10 -12.24 10.71
CA ALA A 139 4.59 -11.27 11.68
C ALA A 139 3.62 -11.23 12.87
N GLU A 140 4.15 -11.31 14.08
CA GLU A 140 3.39 -11.32 15.33
C GLU A 140 3.90 -10.22 16.26
N ARG A 141 3.01 -9.35 16.72
CA ARG A 141 3.31 -8.26 17.65
C ARG A 141 3.07 -8.71 19.08
N THR A 142 4.09 -8.57 19.91
CA THR A 142 4.02 -8.84 21.35
C THR A 142 4.75 -7.73 22.10
N GLY A 143 4.02 -6.92 22.84
CA GLY A 143 4.56 -5.74 23.53
C GLY A 143 5.20 -4.75 22.56
N ASP A 144 6.46 -4.44 22.77
CA ASP A 144 7.27 -3.49 22.02
C ASP A 144 8.02 -4.10 20.83
N ARG A 145 7.64 -5.31 20.40
CA ARG A 145 8.32 -6.06 19.34
C ARG A 145 7.35 -6.69 18.33
N VAL A 146 7.80 -6.73 17.08
CA VAL A 146 7.22 -7.54 16.03
C VAL A 146 8.20 -8.64 15.66
N THR A 147 7.82 -9.88 15.84
CA THR A 147 8.61 -11.05 15.43
C THR A 147 8.13 -11.54 14.08
N VAL A 148 8.99 -11.50 13.08
CA VAL A 148 8.72 -12.02 11.74
C VAL A 148 9.32 -13.41 11.59
N LYS A 149 8.53 -14.35 11.10
CA LYS A 149 8.92 -15.72 10.78
C LYS A 149 8.66 -15.96 9.30
N LEU A 150 9.69 -15.90 8.49
CA LEU A 150 9.64 -16.28 7.08
C LEU A 150 9.76 -17.81 6.95
N LYS A 151 8.96 -18.36 6.04
CA LYS A 151 9.09 -19.75 5.57
C LYS A 151 9.80 -19.81 4.23
N GLN A 152 9.52 -18.83 3.36
CA GLN A 152 10.05 -18.69 2.02
C GLN A 152 10.41 -17.20 1.75
N PRO A 153 11.43 -16.93 0.90
CA PRO A 153 12.24 -17.85 0.10
C PRO A 153 13.27 -18.63 0.94
N VAL A 154 13.63 -18.13 2.11
CA VAL A 154 14.55 -18.75 3.05
C VAL A 154 13.93 -18.68 4.44
N SER A 155 13.93 -19.83 5.16
CA SER A 155 13.44 -19.85 6.53
C SER A 155 14.31 -18.97 7.42
N LYS A 156 13.70 -17.92 7.99
CA LYS A 156 14.38 -16.91 8.80
C LYS A 156 13.45 -16.32 9.84
N THR A 157 13.98 -16.05 11.02
CA THR A 157 13.27 -15.30 12.07
C THR A 157 14.06 -14.05 12.41
N PHE A 158 13.38 -12.91 12.48
CA PHE A 158 13.97 -11.63 12.90
C PHE A 158 12.95 -10.78 13.65
N THR A 159 13.40 -9.71 14.26
CA THR A 159 12.58 -8.85 15.10
C THR A 159 12.61 -7.43 14.57
N LEU A 160 11.45 -6.79 14.56
CA LEU A 160 11.25 -5.38 14.25
C LEU A 160 10.76 -4.64 15.50
N ASP A 161 10.84 -3.33 15.46
CA ASP A 161 10.28 -2.47 16.49
C ASP A 161 8.75 -2.64 16.57
N GLY A 162 8.17 -2.60 17.75
CA GLY A 162 6.74 -2.77 17.97
C GLY A 162 5.89 -1.64 17.38
N SER A 163 6.49 -0.49 17.07
CA SER A 163 5.84 0.61 16.36
C SER A 163 5.69 0.36 14.84
N THR A 164 6.37 -0.67 14.32
CA THR A 164 6.23 -1.08 12.91
C THR A 164 4.80 -1.53 12.62
N VAL A 165 4.15 -0.92 11.65
CA VAL A 165 2.75 -1.20 11.32
C VAL A 165 2.61 -2.14 10.13
N PHE A 166 1.44 -2.80 10.03
CA PHE A 166 1.08 -3.68 8.93
C PHE A 166 0.15 -2.97 7.93
N PRO A 167 -0.10 -3.53 6.77
CA PRO A 167 -0.86 -2.90 5.69
C PRO A 167 -2.24 -2.32 6.06
N THR A 168 -3.11 -2.99 6.72
CA THR A 168 -4.43 -2.48 7.07
C THR A 168 -4.36 -1.42 8.18
N GLU A 169 -3.55 -1.66 9.20
CA GLU A 169 -3.25 -0.69 10.25
C GLU A 169 -2.74 0.63 9.65
N GLN A 170 -2.07 0.59 8.51
CA GLN A 170 -1.60 1.78 7.83
C GLN A 170 -2.72 2.63 7.25
N ILE A 171 -3.70 2.10 6.50
CA ILE A 171 -4.84 2.86 6.02
C ILE A 171 -5.61 3.44 7.22
N GLU A 172 -5.76 2.65 8.26
CA GLU A 172 -6.42 3.11 9.47
C GLU A 172 -5.76 4.38 10.02
N ARG A 173 -4.44 4.39 10.13
CA ARG A 173 -3.68 5.52 10.63
C ARG A 173 -3.75 6.74 9.72
N ILE A 174 -3.66 6.55 8.39
CA ILE A 174 -3.83 7.65 7.44
C ILE A 174 -5.21 8.28 7.56
N ILE A 175 -6.28 7.48 7.61
CA ILE A 175 -7.65 7.98 7.76
C ILE A 175 -7.82 8.70 9.10
N ALA A 176 -7.27 8.16 10.19
CA ALA A 176 -7.31 8.80 11.50
C ALA A 176 -6.61 10.17 11.45
N ALA A 177 -5.40 10.24 10.91
CA ALA A 177 -4.66 11.48 10.73
C ALA A 177 -5.40 12.50 9.85
N ALA A 178 -6.01 12.03 8.76
CA ALA A 178 -6.82 12.86 7.87
C ALA A 178 -8.05 13.44 8.58
N ARG A 179 -8.73 12.65 9.42
CA ARG A 179 -9.85 13.10 10.25
C ARG A 179 -9.44 14.14 11.29
N GLU A 180 -8.22 14.03 11.81
CA GLU A 180 -7.62 15.00 12.74
C GLU A 180 -7.12 16.28 12.02
N GLY A 181 -7.18 16.35 10.68
CA GLY A 181 -6.70 17.47 9.89
C GLY A 181 -5.17 17.52 9.75
N LYS A 182 -4.47 16.43 10.04
CA LYS A 182 -3.02 16.34 9.81
C LYS A 182 -2.76 16.27 8.31
N SER A 183 -1.73 16.99 7.85
CA SER A 183 -1.31 17.00 6.44
C SER A 183 -0.10 16.12 6.16
N VAL A 184 0.60 15.67 7.22
CA VAL A 184 1.80 14.84 7.11
C VAL A 184 1.74 13.75 8.17
N LEU A 185 2.21 12.58 7.78
CA LEU A 185 2.26 11.43 8.65
C LEU A 185 3.42 10.51 8.24
N GLU A 186 4.29 10.17 9.20
CA GLU A 186 5.45 9.28 8.99
C GLU A 186 5.23 7.95 9.71
N LEU A 187 5.78 6.84 9.18
CA LEU A 187 5.71 5.52 9.79
C LEU A 187 6.75 4.56 9.27
N THR A 188 6.99 3.57 10.07
CA THR A 188 7.72 2.37 9.68
C THR A 188 6.75 1.25 9.36
N VAL A 189 6.86 0.70 8.16
CA VAL A 189 5.93 -0.28 7.57
C VAL A 189 6.62 -1.59 7.28
N TYR A 190 5.93 -2.68 7.59
CA TYR A 190 6.32 -4.01 7.16
C TYR A 190 5.16 -4.68 6.43
N ASP A 191 5.37 -5.08 5.17
CA ASP A 191 4.37 -5.64 4.28
C ASP A 191 4.77 -6.99 3.65
N GLY A 192 5.95 -7.50 4.02
CA GLY A 192 6.46 -8.75 3.49
C GLY A 192 6.97 -8.69 2.05
N SER A 193 7.06 -7.52 1.43
CA SER A 193 7.51 -7.34 0.05
C SER A 193 8.98 -7.69 -0.18
N ASP A 194 9.40 -7.67 -1.45
CA ASP A 194 10.72 -8.02 -1.94
C ASP A 194 11.08 -9.49 -1.60
N ASN A 195 12.00 -9.70 -0.69
CA ASN A 195 12.40 -11.01 -0.17
C ASN A 195 11.77 -11.36 1.19
N GLY A 196 10.82 -10.54 1.67
CA GLY A 196 10.19 -10.67 2.97
C GLY A 196 10.95 -10.03 4.13
N GLU A 197 12.10 -9.41 3.88
CA GLU A 197 12.92 -8.78 4.92
C GLU A 197 12.85 -7.24 4.89
N LYS A 198 12.29 -6.67 3.82
CA LYS A 198 12.25 -5.22 3.65
C LYS A 198 11.33 -4.54 4.65
N VAL A 199 11.82 -3.43 5.15
CA VAL A 199 11.07 -2.49 6.00
C VAL A 199 11.21 -1.10 5.38
N TYR A 200 10.10 -0.40 5.31
CA TYR A 200 10.08 0.93 4.73
C TYR A 200 9.79 1.99 5.79
N ASN A 201 10.51 3.11 5.73
CA ASN A 201 10.01 4.34 6.29
C ASN A 201 9.10 4.98 5.24
N THR A 202 7.94 5.46 5.66
CA THR A 202 7.00 6.10 4.73
C THR A 202 6.69 7.52 5.17
N LEU A 203 6.46 8.38 4.18
CA LEU A 203 5.96 9.73 4.35
C LEU A 203 4.64 9.85 3.61
N SER A 204 3.56 10.06 4.35
CA SER A 204 2.25 10.33 3.77
C SER A 204 1.98 11.83 3.79
N VAL A 205 1.65 12.39 2.64
CA VAL A 205 1.12 13.74 2.49
C VAL A 205 -0.38 13.63 2.25
N ILE A 206 -1.17 14.27 3.11
CA ILE A 206 -2.63 14.21 3.12
C ILE A 206 -3.17 15.58 2.74
N GLY A 207 -3.92 15.64 1.64
CA GLY A 207 -4.54 16.87 1.16
C GLY A 207 -5.82 17.25 1.90
N GLN A 208 -6.43 18.35 1.48
CA GLN A 208 -7.70 18.80 2.05
C GLN A 208 -8.83 17.82 1.76
N PRO A 209 -9.79 17.66 2.67
CA PRO A 209 -10.91 16.75 2.47
C PRO A 209 -11.76 17.18 1.28
N ILE A 210 -12.15 16.19 0.48
CA ILE A 210 -13.08 16.34 -0.63
C ILE A 210 -14.44 15.81 -0.14
N PRO A 211 -15.47 16.67 -0.03
CA PRO A 211 -16.82 16.24 0.33
C PRO A 211 -17.39 15.23 -0.68
N GLY A 212 -18.25 14.33 -0.23
CA GLY A 212 -18.85 13.30 -1.06
C GLY A 212 -19.73 13.85 -2.19
N ASP A 213 -20.41 14.97 -1.95
CA ASP A 213 -21.28 15.66 -2.92
C ASP A 213 -20.51 16.44 -3.99
N ARG A 214 -19.18 16.57 -3.86
CA ARG A 214 -18.36 17.28 -4.84
C ARG A 214 -18.28 16.52 -6.15
N THR A 215 -18.72 17.15 -7.23
CA THR A 215 -18.57 16.63 -8.60
C THR A 215 -17.09 16.35 -8.92
N VAL A 216 -16.82 15.18 -9.47
CA VAL A 216 -15.50 14.79 -9.95
C VAL A 216 -15.38 15.06 -11.45
N ALA A 217 -14.19 15.50 -11.90
CA ALA A 217 -13.92 15.75 -13.31
C ALA A 217 -13.98 14.44 -14.15
N ALA A 218 -13.55 13.33 -13.55
CA ALA A 218 -13.61 12.00 -14.14
C ALA A 218 -14.38 11.06 -13.19
N PRO A 219 -15.71 10.95 -13.31
CA PRO A 219 -16.50 10.03 -12.51
C PRO A 219 -16.12 8.58 -12.83
N ASP A 220 -16.10 7.75 -11.80
CA ASP A 220 -15.82 6.32 -11.88
C ASP A 220 -16.86 5.52 -11.07
N PRO A 221 -16.82 4.17 -11.10
CA PRO A 221 -17.80 3.34 -10.41
C PRO A 221 -17.91 3.60 -8.89
N SER A 222 -16.84 4.05 -8.22
CA SER A 222 -16.92 4.36 -6.78
C SER A 222 -17.76 5.61 -6.52
N THR A 223 -17.57 6.66 -7.32
CA THR A 223 -18.30 7.93 -7.14
C THR A 223 -19.77 7.84 -7.57
N ALA A 224 -20.11 6.88 -8.41
CA ALA A 224 -21.49 6.57 -8.83
C ALA A 224 -22.21 5.59 -7.86
N ASN A 225 -21.49 4.93 -6.98
CA ASN A 225 -22.03 3.93 -6.07
C ASN A 225 -22.79 4.58 -4.90
N ASP A 226 -23.99 4.08 -4.58
CA ASP A 226 -24.85 4.67 -3.55
C ASP A 226 -24.23 4.66 -2.13
N VAL A 227 -23.41 3.66 -1.82
CA VAL A 227 -22.71 3.56 -0.54
C VAL A 227 -21.56 4.56 -0.44
N MET A 228 -20.97 4.92 -1.58
CA MET A 228 -19.74 5.72 -1.65
C MET A 228 -19.97 7.20 -1.92
N LYS A 229 -21.02 7.56 -2.67
CA LYS A 229 -21.25 8.92 -3.21
C LYS A 229 -21.32 10.03 -2.19
N SER A 230 -21.69 9.71 -0.93
CA SER A 230 -21.77 10.68 0.17
C SER A 230 -20.52 10.70 1.06
N LEU A 231 -19.59 9.77 0.87
CA LEU A 231 -18.43 9.63 1.73
C LEU A 231 -17.37 10.68 1.41
N ARG A 232 -16.76 11.19 2.47
CA ARG A 232 -15.60 12.06 2.39
C ARG A 232 -14.38 11.25 1.93
N ARG A 233 -13.49 11.90 1.20
CA ARG A 233 -12.21 11.34 0.78
C ARG A 233 -11.10 12.39 0.83
N TRP A 234 -9.86 11.95 0.80
CA TRP A 234 -8.69 12.82 0.82
C TRP A 234 -7.72 12.42 -0.30
N PRO A 235 -7.11 13.40 -0.99
CA PRO A 235 -5.92 13.12 -1.80
C PRO A 235 -4.79 12.73 -0.86
N VAL A 236 -4.16 11.60 -1.12
CA VAL A 236 -3.04 11.08 -0.32
C VAL A 236 -1.90 10.72 -1.26
N THR A 237 -0.69 11.09 -0.88
CA THR A 237 0.55 10.59 -1.51
C THR A 237 1.38 9.92 -0.43
N VAL A 238 1.77 8.67 -0.65
CA VAL A 238 2.66 7.91 0.22
C VAL A 238 3.97 7.65 -0.51
N SER A 239 5.07 8.14 0.03
CA SER A 239 6.42 7.88 -0.45
C SER A 239 7.09 6.83 0.43
N TYR A 240 7.72 5.83 -0.19
CA TYR A 240 8.36 4.69 0.46
C TYR A 240 9.86 4.81 0.35
N TYR A 241 10.54 4.75 1.50
CA TYR A 241 11.99 4.84 1.61
C TYR A 241 12.53 3.54 2.19
N ASP A 242 13.51 2.91 1.52
CA ASP A 242 14.17 1.73 2.07
C ASP A 242 14.91 2.12 3.35
N ARG A 243 14.47 1.60 4.50
CA ARG A 243 15.06 1.94 5.81
C ARG A 243 16.54 1.58 5.89
N ASP A 244 16.95 0.52 5.21
CA ASP A 244 18.29 -0.01 5.27
C ASP A 244 19.22 0.56 4.17
N ALA A 245 18.70 1.44 3.30
CA ALA A 245 19.50 2.09 2.29
C ALA A 245 20.50 3.06 2.94
N LYS A 246 21.77 2.91 2.59
CA LYS A 246 22.83 3.82 3.05
C LYS A 246 22.69 5.14 2.30
N SER A 247 22.21 6.18 2.99
CA SER A 247 22.28 7.54 2.47
C SER A 247 23.73 8.00 2.48
N THR A 248 24.27 8.34 1.31
CA THR A 248 25.65 8.87 1.18
C THR A 248 25.71 10.37 1.39
N ASP A 249 24.61 11.12 1.19
CA ASP A 249 24.62 12.58 1.15
C ASP A 249 23.44 13.25 1.91
N GLY A 250 22.82 12.54 2.85
CA GLY A 250 21.76 13.10 3.71
C GLY A 250 20.38 13.23 3.04
N GLU A 251 20.28 13.13 1.72
CA GLU A 251 19.03 13.16 0.97
C GLU A 251 18.69 11.76 0.45
N GLN A 252 17.51 11.24 0.83
CA GLN A 252 17.06 9.91 0.42
C GLN A 252 15.92 10.07 -0.60
N THR A 253 16.09 9.49 -1.79
CA THR A 253 15.03 9.40 -2.80
C THR A 253 14.12 8.22 -2.45
N PRO A 254 12.80 8.36 -2.51
CA PRO A 254 11.89 7.24 -2.30
C PRO A 254 12.12 6.16 -3.36
N VAL A 255 12.00 4.90 -2.98
CA VAL A 255 12.06 3.78 -3.93
C VAL A 255 10.88 3.80 -4.88
N TYR A 256 9.72 4.24 -4.42
CA TYR A 256 8.55 4.62 -5.20
C TYR A 256 7.59 5.47 -4.39
N SER A 257 6.63 6.10 -5.07
CA SER A 257 5.54 6.83 -4.43
C SER A 257 4.19 6.41 -5.05
N MET A 258 3.15 6.44 -4.24
CA MET A 258 1.79 6.18 -4.67
C MET A 258 0.89 7.34 -4.29
N SER A 259 0.11 7.86 -5.24
CA SER A 259 -0.92 8.86 -4.98
C SER A 259 -2.30 8.29 -5.32
N PHE A 260 -3.30 8.65 -4.52
CA PHE A 260 -4.69 8.20 -4.69
C PHE A 260 -5.66 9.12 -3.94
N GLU A 261 -6.93 9.04 -4.23
CA GLU A 261 -7.97 9.56 -3.36
C GLU A 261 -8.46 8.44 -2.43
N LEU A 262 -8.33 8.64 -1.12
CA LEU A 262 -8.69 7.69 -0.07
C LEU A 262 -10.03 8.07 0.56
N PHE A 263 -11.02 7.22 0.44
CA PHE A 263 -12.30 7.37 1.13
C PHE A 263 -12.18 7.02 2.62
N GLU A 264 -13.04 7.60 3.44
CA GLU A 264 -13.07 7.40 4.88
C GLU A 264 -13.41 5.96 5.34
N ASN A 265 -13.76 5.08 4.40
CA ASN A 265 -13.99 3.66 4.59
C ASN A 265 -12.88 2.76 3.99
N GLY A 266 -11.74 3.33 3.63
CA GLY A 266 -10.57 2.60 3.13
C GLY A 266 -10.54 2.32 1.63
N VAL A 267 -11.59 2.59 0.89
CA VAL A 267 -11.59 2.46 -0.57
C VAL A 267 -10.71 3.55 -1.20
N SER A 268 -9.94 3.19 -2.23
CA SER A 268 -9.12 4.13 -2.98
C SER A 268 -9.54 4.21 -4.46
N ARG A 269 -9.29 5.37 -5.09
CA ARG A 269 -9.51 5.64 -6.51
C ARG A 269 -8.41 6.53 -7.09
N ALA A 270 -8.40 6.70 -8.40
CA ALA A 270 -7.47 7.59 -9.11
C ALA A 270 -6.00 7.32 -8.74
N LEU A 271 -5.57 6.07 -8.91
CA LEU A 271 -4.23 5.64 -8.54
C LEU A 271 -3.19 6.27 -9.46
N VAL A 272 -2.06 6.69 -8.88
CA VAL A 272 -0.85 7.08 -9.61
C VAL A 272 0.33 6.40 -8.94
N LEU A 273 1.04 5.57 -9.68
CA LEU A 273 2.20 4.80 -9.21
C LEU A 273 3.46 5.40 -9.84
N ASP A 274 4.30 6.04 -9.05
CA ASP A 274 5.53 6.70 -9.51
C ASP A 274 6.75 5.87 -9.14
N TYR A 275 7.40 5.32 -10.15
CA TYR A 275 8.58 4.48 -10.06
C TYR A 275 9.89 5.22 -10.39
N ASN A 276 9.92 6.54 -10.22
CA ASN A 276 11.01 7.43 -10.59
C ASN A 276 11.22 7.54 -12.11
N ASP A 277 11.51 6.45 -12.81
CA ASP A 277 11.75 6.44 -14.26
C ASP A 277 10.46 6.52 -15.08
N PHE A 278 9.35 6.09 -14.54
CA PHE A 278 8.04 6.15 -15.19
C PHE A 278 6.90 6.23 -14.17
N VAL A 279 5.76 6.69 -14.64
CA VAL A 279 4.53 6.83 -13.86
C VAL A 279 3.41 6.06 -14.54
N ILE A 280 2.70 5.27 -13.78
CA ILE A 280 1.51 4.53 -14.21
C ILE A 280 0.28 5.15 -13.56
N SER A 281 -0.77 5.43 -14.34
CA SER A 281 -2.10 5.74 -13.82
C SER A 281 -2.93 4.47 -13.69
N GLY A 282 -3.76 4.40 -12.65
CA GLY A 282 -4.73 3.32 -12.45
C GLY A 282 -6.14 3.90 -12.31
N GLU A 283 -6.97 3.69 -13.32
CA GLU A 283 -8.36 4.11 -13.34
C GLU A 283 -9.26 3.00 -12.82
N LEU A 284 -10.17 3.32 -11.90
CA LEU A 284 -11.12 2.36 -11.35
C LEU A 284 -12.18 2.03 -12.42
N GLY A 285 -12.07 0.87 -13.05
CA GLY A 285 -12.97 0.41 -14.10
C GLY A 285 -14.17 -0.38 -13.58
N LYS A 286 -14.02 -1.09 -12.43
CA LYS A 286 -15.11 -1.84 -11.80
C LYS A 286 -14.99 -1.79 -10.29
N PHE A 287 -16.14 -1.68 -9.64
CA PHE A 287 -16.24 -1.63 -8.18
C PHE A 287 -17.49 -2.37 -7.70
N ASP A 288 -17.29 -3.38 -6.86
CA ASP A 288 -18.35 -4.19 -6.27
C ASP A 288 -18.23 -4.19 -4.73
N VAL A 289 -19.25 -3.74 -4.03
CA VAL A 289 -19.35 -3.85 -2.58
C VAL A 289 -19.62 -5.31 -2.21
N LYS A 290 -18.96 -5.79 -1.18
CA LYS A 290 -19.14 -7.15 -0.64
C LYS A 290 -19.84 -7.11 0.71
N ASP A 291 -20.55 -8.16 1.02
CA ASP A 291 -21.19 -8.32 2.32
C ASP A 291 -20.13 -8.52 3.42
N THR A 292 -20.34 -7.86 4.55
CA THR A 292 -19.54 -8.06 5.77
C THR A 292 -20.45 -8.61 6.87
N LYS A 293 -19.93 -9.57 7.63
CA LYS A 293 -20.61 -9.99 8.86
C LYS A 293 -20.39 -8.93 9.93
N PRO A 294 -21.46 -8.45 10.58
CA PRO A 294 -21.29 -7.53 11.69
C PRO A 294 -20.54 -8.21 12.85
N CYS A 295 -19.72 -7.45 13.56
CA CYS A 295 -19.16 -7.90 14.83
C CYS A 295 -20.30 -8.24 15.80
N LYS A 296 -20.26 -9.43 16.38
CA LYS A 296 -21.21 -9.88 17.40
C LYS A 296 -20.79 -9.39 18.78
#